data_a4daa2500b76214cef07977bd30edcea
#
_entry.id   a4daa2500b76214cef07977bd30edcea
#
_cell.length_a   1.000
_cell.length_b   1.000
_cell.length_c   1.000
_cell.angle_alpha   90.00
_cell.angle_beta   90.00
_cell.angle_gamma   90.00
#
_symmetry.space_group_name_H-M   'P 1'
#
loop_
_entity.id
_entity.type
_entity.pdbx_description
1 polymer ?
#
loop_
_entity_poly.entity_id
_entity_poly.type
_entity_poly.pdbx_seq_one_letter_code
_entity_poly.pdbx_strand_id
1 'polypeptide(L)'
;MLFRSLPPRIAPIQLAIIPVAQHKEGVLEKANELKALLAKKFRVKLDDSDQSTGWKFSQYEMKGVPLRLEIGPRDIENNSCVLVSRVTREKIFVSLDNIVEEVEKALQKVHDELYQRALENRTNRTYEAHDFDEFLDIAENKSGYIKAMWCEDVACEEMIKEKTGGVKSRCIPFVEDKISDVCVCCGKPAKKMVIWGRQY
;
A
#
# COMPACT_ATOMS: atom_id res chain seq x y z
N MET A 1 1.55 11.79 -6.16
CA MET A 1 2.57 11.01 -5.41
C MET A 1 1.92 10.44 -4.15
N LEU A 2 1.39 9.22 -4.23
CA LEU A 2 0.58 8.56 -3.15
C LEU A 2 1.41 7.52 -2.37
N PHE A 3 2.73 7.68 -2.35
CA PHE A 3 3.69 6.66 -1.92
C PHE A 3 3.89 6.49 -0.41
N ARG A 4 3.05 7.12 0.44
CA ARG A 4 3.34 7.11 1.87
C ARG A 4 2.14 6.83 2.77
N SER A 5 1.13 6.10 2.30
CA SER A 5 0.15 5.52 3.20
C SER A 5 0.72 4.26 3.82
N LEU A 6 0.81 4.23 5.13
CA LEU A 6 1.23 3.02 5.83
C LEU A 6 0.05 2.05 5.94
N PRO A 7 0.28 0.76 5.70
CA PRO A 7 -0.73 -0.25 6.02
C PRO A 7 -1.15 -0.14 7.49
N PRO A 8 -2.45 -0.16 7.82
CA PRO A 8 -2.92 0.07 9.18
C PRO A 8 -2.30 -0.83 10.24
N ARG A 9 -1.99 -2.09 9.89
CA ARG A 9 -1.41 -3.06 10.83
C ARG A 9 -0.03 -2.66 11.34
N ILE A 10 0.78 -1.99 10.52
CA ILE A 10 2.16 -1.57 10.86
C ILE A 10 2.29 -0.06 11.15
N ALA A 11 1.25 0.74 10.90
CA ALA A 11 1.28 2.18 11.13
C ALA A 11 1.47 2.49 12.62
N PRO A 12 2.46 3.30 13.04
CA PRO A 12 2.63 3.70 14.43
C PRO A 12 1.41 4.48 14.97
N ILE A 13 0.75 5.25 14.09
CA ILE A 13 -0.52 5.91 14.34
C ILE A 13 -1.50 5.39 13.30
N GLN A 14 -2.56 4.73 13.75
CA GLN A 14 -3.62 4.21 12.87
C GLN A 14 -4.68 5.27 12.59
N LEU A 15 -4.95 6.10 13.59
CA LEU A 15 -5.99 7.12 13.54
C LEU A 15 -5.47 8.43 14.14
N ALA A 16 -5.55 9.51 13.37
CA ALA A 16 -5.36 10.87 13.87
C ALA A 16 -6.72 11.53 14.11
N ILE A 17 -7.01 11.95 15.34
CA ILE A 17 -8.19 12.74 15.69
C ILE A 17 -7.83 14.21 15.59
N ILE A 18 -8.58 14.97 14.79
CA ILE A 18 -8.37 16.40 14.57
C ILE A 18 -9.65 17.14 14.90
N PRO A 19 -9.67 17.85 16.05
CA PRO A 19 -10.76 18.74 16.39
C PRO A 19 -10.77 19.94 15.44
N VAL A 20 -11.91 20.16 14.77
CA VAL A 20 -12.15 21.30 13.90
C VAL A 20 -12.78 22.41 14.73
N ALA A 21 -12.20 23.61 14.69
CA ALA A 21 -12.60 24.72 15.57
C ALA A 21 -12.54 24.35 17.07
N GLN A 22 -11.40 23.78 17.50
CA GLN A 22 -11.17 23.28 18.86
C GLN A 22 -11.39 24.33 19.99
N HIS A 23 -11.37 25.63 19.64
CA HIS A 23 -11.65 26.73 20.56
C HIS A 23 -13.14 26.87 20.94
N LYS A 24 -14.04 26.20 20.22
CA LYS A 24 -15.46 26.18 20.56
C LYS A 24 -15.73 25.17 21.67
N GLU A 25 -16.70 25.55 22.52
CA GLU A 25 -17.09 24.75 23.67
C GLU A 25 -17.47 23.30 23.29
N GLY A 26 -17.07 22.35 24.09
CA GLY A 26 -17.37 20.93 23.92
C GLY A 26 -16.55 20.16 22.87
N VAL A 27 -15.85 20.85 21.95
CA VAL A 27 -15.16 20.18 20.85
C VAL A 27 -13.93 19.40 21.33
N LEU A 28 -13.11 20.03 22.18
CA LEU A 28 -11.90 19.40 22.69
C LEU A 28 -12.22 18.29 23.69
N GLU A 29 -13.23 18.51 24.53
CA GLU A 29 -13.74 17.50 25.46
C GLU A 29 -14.20 16.25 24.71
N LYS A 30 -15.02 16.42 23.67
CA LYS A 30 -15.51 15.31 22.86
C LYS A 30 -14.39 14.58 22.12
N ALA A 31 -13.41 15.30 21.60
CA ALA A 31 -12.23 14.72 20.98
C ALA A 31 -11.39 13.88 21.96
N ASN A 32 -11.28 14.31 23.23
CA ASN A 32 -10.61 13.55 24.28
C ASN A 32 -11.40 12.30 24.69
N GLU A 33 -12.72 12.37 24.77
CA GLU A 33 -13.60 11.20 25.01
C GLU A 33 -13.40 10.16 23.92
N LEU A 34 -13.44 10.58 22.65
CA LEU A 34 -13.20 9.69 21.51
C LEU A 34 -11.80 9.08 21.51
N LYS A 35 -10.77 9.86 21.84
CA LYS A 35 -9.42 9.35 22.03
C LYS A 35 -9.39 8.27 23.11
N ALA A 36 -9.97 8.52 24.27
CA ALA A 36 -9.98 7.55 25.39
C ALA A 36 -10.72 6.26 25.02
N LEU A 37 -11.83 6.36 24.28
CA LEU A 37 -12.60 5.23 23.80
C LEU A 37 -11.81 4.41 22.76
N LEU A 38 -11.32 5.06 21.72
CA LEU A 38 -10.70 4.42 20.56
C LEU A 38 -9.28 3.91 20.86
N ALA A 39 -8.56 4.53 21.80
CA ALA A 39 -7.22 4.08 22.22
C ALA A 39 -7.22 2.70 22.91
N LYS A 40 -8.37 2.21 23.36
CA LYS A 40 -8.51 0.83 23.89
C LYS A 40 -8.27 -0.24 22.84
N LYS A 41 -8.46 0.09 21.55
CA LYS A 41 -8.35 -0.87 20.44
C LYS A 41 -7.35 -0.45 19.36
N PHE A 42 -7.12 0.85 19.19
CA PHE A 42 -6.33 1.41 18.09
C PHE A 42 -5.17 2.27 18.60
N ARG A 43 -4.14 2.46 17.79
CA ARG A 43 -3.06 3.43 18.04
C ARG A 43 -3.52 4.81 17.58
N VAL A 44 -4.03 5.61 18.53
CA VAL A 44 -4.68 6.88 18.28
C VAL A 44 -3.77 8.05 18.68
N LYS A 45 -3.73 9.09 17.86
CA LYS A 45 -3.13 10.39 18.17
C LYS A 45 -4.21 11.48 18.08
N LEU A 46 -4.45 12.19 19.16
CA LEU A 46 -5.20 13.45 19.15
C LEU A 46 -4.22 14.60 18.86
N ASP A 47 -4.56 15.48 17.93
CA ASP A 47 -3.84 16.73 17.69
C ASP A 47 -4.62 17.92 18.21
N ASP A 48 -4.29 18.31 19.42
CA ASP A 48 -4.82 19.44 20.17
C ASP A 48 -3.92 20.69 20.09
N SER A 49 -2.92 20.69 19.20
CA SER A 49 -2.03 21.84 18.99
C SER A 49 -2.78 23.05 18.44
N ASP A 50 -2.16 24.24 18.57
CA ASP A 50 -2.72 25.50 18.07
C ASP A 50 -2.56 25.71 16.56
N GLN A 51 -2.08 24.69 15.85
CA GLN A 51 -1.90 24.74 14.40
C GLN A 51 -3.25 24.77 13.67
N SER A 52 -3.26 25.38 12.48
CA SER A 52 -4.48 25.39 11.66
C SER A 52 -4.90 23.97 11.25
N THR A 53 -6.21 23.77 11.07
CA THR A 53 -6.78 22.47 10.65
C THR A 53 -6.12 21.95 9.36
N GLY A 54 -5.90 22.84 8.37
CA GLY A 54 -5.24 22.46 7.12
C GLY A 54 -3.79 22.00 7.33
N TRP A 55 -3.04 22.64 8.21
CA TRP A 55 -1.69 22.21 8.57
C TRP A 55 -1.71 20.82 9.22
N LYS A 56 -2.61 20.60 10.19
CA LYS A 56 -2.78 19.30 10.84
C LYS A 56 -3.07 18.19 9.82
N PHE A 57 -3.97 18.44 8.86
CA PHE A 57 -4.30 17.50 7.79
C PHE A 57 -3.05 17.13 6.99
N SER A 58 -2.32 18.12 6.50
CA SER A 58 -1.09 17.93 5.72
C SER A 58 -0.03 17.18 6.51
N GLN A 59 0.12 17.48 7.80
CA GLN A 59 1.10 16.85 8.67
C GLN A 59 0.86 15.34 8.82
N TYR A 60 -0.39 14.91 9.05
CA TYR A 60 -0.72 13.48 9.17
C TYR A 60 -0.73 12.77 7.82
N GLU A 61 -1.05 13.48 6.74
CA GLU A 61 -0.86 12.97 5.39
C GLU A 61 0.60 12.71 5.06
N MET A 62 1.52 13.62 5.42
CA MET A 62 2.96 13.43 5.22
C MET A 62 3.52 12.27 6.05
N LYS A 63 3.01 12.08 7.27
CA LYS A 63 3.38 10.96 8.15
C LYS A 63 2.82 9.61 7.68
N GLY A 64 1.95 9.60 6.66
CA GLY A 64 1.35 8.38 6.13
C GLY A 64 0.31 7.73 7.04
N VAL A 65 -0.31 8.51 7.94
CA VAL A 65 -1.36 8.00 8.83
C VAL A 65 -2.55 7.53 7.99
N PRO A 66 -2.99 6.27 8.14
CA PRO A 66 -3.98 5.68 7.24
C PRO A 66 -5.37 6.29 7.33
N LEU A 67 -5.79 6.72 8.52
CA LEU A 67 -7.13 7.25 8.75
C LEU A 67 -7.08 8.52 9.61
N ARG A 68 -7.91 9.49 9.26
CA ARG A 68 -8.12 10.72 10.02
C ARG A 68 -9.58 10.80 10.45
N LEU A 69 -9.83 11.18 11.69
CA LEU A 69 -11.14 11.51 12.23
C LEU A 69 -11.21 13.03 12.43
N GLU A 70 -12.16 13.67 11.77
CA GLU A 70 -12.48 15.08 11.91
C GLU A 70 -13.75 15.21 12.76
N ILE A 71 -13.73 16.10 13.76
CA ILE A 71 -14.89 16.37 14.61
C ILE A 71 -14.97 17.86 14.92
N GLY A 72 -16.11 18.45 14.67
CA GLY A 72 -16.40 19.85 14.94
C GLY A 72 -17.76 20.04 15.61
N PRO A 73 -18.18 21.30 15.87
CA PRO A 73 -19.42 21.58 16.58
C PRO A 73 -20.67 20.97 15.93
N ARG A 74 -20.78 21.08 14.62
CA ARG A 74 -21.92 20.51 13.85
C ARG A 74 -21.95 18.99 13.90
N ASP A 75 -20.77 18.37 13.92
CA ASP A 75 -20.67 16.92 14.01
C ASP A 75 -21.17 16.44 15.38
N ILE A 76 -20.83 17.17 16.45
CA ILE A 76 -21.27 16.87 17.81
C ILE A 76 -22.78 17.01 17.92
N GLU A 77 -23.35 18.11 17.39
CA GLU A 77 -24.82 18.37 17.38
C GLU A 77 -25.56 17.22 16.67
N ASN A 78 -24.98 16.64 15.62
CA ASN A 78 -25.57 15.56 14.85
C ASN A 78 -25.16 14.15 15.34
N ASN A 79 -24.50 14.04 16.48
CA ASN A 79 -23.95 12.78 17.00
C ASN A 79 -23.13 12.00 15.95
N SER A 80 -22.30 12.70 15.20
CA SER A 80 -21.52 12.16 14.07
C SER A 80 -20.08 12.64 14.07
N CYS A 81 -19.27 12.08 13.19
CA CYS A 81 -17.94 12.57 12.84
C CYS A 81 -17.61 12.19 11.39
N VAL A 82 -16.49 12.70 10.88
CA VAL A 82 -16.03 12.40 9.53
C VAL A 82 -14.75 11.56 9.59
N LEU A 83 -14.78 10.37 8.99
CA LEU A 83 -13.59 9.56 8.74
C LEU A 83 -13.06 9.85 7.33
N VAL A 84 -11.75 10.05 7.20
CA VAL A 84 -11.10 10.36 5.93
C VAL A 84 -10.00 9.36 5.66
N SER A 85 -10.14 8.58 4.58
CA SER A 85 -9.12 7.65 4.11
C SER A 85 -7.92 8.39 3.51
N ARG A 86 -6.71 8.02 3.90
CA ARG A 86 -5.47 8.55 3.31
C ARG A 86 -5.26 8.06 1.87
N VAL A 87 -5.76 6.88 1.54
CA VAL A 87 -5.55 6.24 0.22
C VAL A 87 -6.45 6.85 -0.85
N THR A 88 -7.76 6.92 -0.57
CA THR A 88 -8.77 7.40 -1.52
C THR A 88 -9.12 8.87 -1.33
N ARG A 89 -8.83 9.44 -0.15
CA ARG A 89 -9.30 10.76 0.32
C ARG A 89 -10.83 10.85 0.44
N GLU A 90 -11.49 9.71 0.43
CA GLU A 90 -12.92 9.61 0.64
C GLU A 90 -13.28 10.06 2.06
N LYS A 91 -14.36 10.84 2.17
CA LYS A 91 -14.95 11.27 3.43
C LYS A 91 -16.19 10.44 3.71
N ILE A 92 -16.22 9.81 4.87
CA ILE A 92 -17.32 8.98 5.33
C ILE A 92 -17.88 9.61 6.59
N PHE A 93 -19.17 9.98 6.57
CA PHE A 93 -19.89 10.45 7.74
C PHE A 93 -20.37 9.24 8.53
N VAL A 94 -20.03 9.17 9.80
CA VAL A 94 -20.34 8.04 10.68
C VAL A 94 -20.96 8.51 11.99
N SER A 95 -21.87 7.70 12.54
CA SER A 95 -22.43 7.96 13.88
C SER A 95 -21.39 7.68 14.96
N LEU A 96 -21.40 8.51 16.01
CA LEU A 96 -20.56 8.30 17.19
C LEU A 96 -20.97 7.06 17.99
N ASP A 97 -22.21 6.60 17.88
CA ASP A 97 -22.71 5.42 18.60
C ASP A 97 -21.96 4.13 18.21
N ASN A 98 -21.56 4.02 16.93
CA ASN A 98 -20.89 2.86 16.37
C ASN A 98 -19.43 3.15 15.96
N ILE A 99 -18.86 4.22 16.50
CA ILE A 99 -17.54 4.74 16.03
C ILE A 99 -16.42 3.71 16.06
N VAL A 100 -16.40 2.81 17.05
CA VAL A 100 -15.35 1.77 17.15
C VAL A 100 -15.41 0.80 15.96
N GLU A 101 -16.63 0.36 15.63
CA GLU A 101 -16.85 -0.56 14.50
C GLU A 101 -16.57 0.13 13.16
N GLU A 102 -16.98 1.38 13.01
CA GLU A 102 -16.78 2.14 11.78
C GLU A 102 -15.30 2.46 11.55
N VAL A 103 -14.54 2.76 12.58
CA VAL A 103 -13.07 2.92 12.49
C VAL A 103 -12.40 1.59 12.11
N GLU A 104 -12.85 0.46 12.67
CA GLU A 104 -12.31 -0.85 12.31
C GLU A 104 -12.56 -1.19 10.85
N LYS A 105 -13.79 -1.02 10.36
CA LYS A 105 -14.17 -1.22 8.96
C LYS A 105 -13.36 -0.30 8.03
N ALA A 106 -13.22 0.98 8.40
CA ALA A 106 -12.47 1.95 7.60
C ALA A 106 -10.97 1.59 7.53
N LEU A 107 -10.36 1.14 8.63
CA LEU A 107 -8.97 0.67 8.63
C LEU A 107 -8.79 -0.61 7.81
N GLN A 108 -9.74 -1.56 7.88
CA GLN A 108 -9.71 -2.75 7.05
C GLN A 108 -9.83 -2.38 5.56
N LYS A 109 -10.76 -1.48 5.20
CA LYS A 109 -10.90 -0.96 3.83
C LYS A 109 -9.60 -0.35 3.32
N VAL A 110 -8.93 0.48 4.12
CA VAL A 110 -7.61 1.05 3.77
C VAL A 110 -6.57 -0.04 3.52
N HIS A 111 -6.57 -1.11 4.33
CA HIS A 111 -5.66 -2.23 4.15
C HIS A 111 -5.90 -2.94 2.81
N ASP A 112 -7.16 -3.25 2.52
CA ASP A 112 -7.57 -3.97 1.31
C ASP A 112 -7.30 -3.15 0.05
N GLU A 113 -7.56 -1.84 0.07
CA GLU A 113 -7.25 -0.91 -1.03
C GLU A 113 -5.75 -0.84 -1.32
N LEU A 114 -4.90 -0.78 -0.28
CA LEU A 114 -3.45 -0.79 -0.44
C LEU A 114 -2.95 -2.13 -1.00
N TYR A 115 -3.50 -3.23 -0.51
CA TYR A 115 -3.16 -4.57 -0.99
C TYR A 115 -3.56 -4.75 -2.45
N GLN A 116 -4.81 -4.42 -2.79
CA GLN A 116 -5.32 -4.53 -4.15
C GLN A 116 -4.49 -3.71 -5.14
N ARG A 117 -4.16 -2.48 -4.78
CA ARG A 117 -3.30 -1.62 -5.59
C ARG A 117 -1.90 -2.19 -5.81
N ALA A 118 -1.31 -2.78 -4.77
CA ALA A 118 -0.01 -3.44 -4.88
C ALA A 118 -0.09 -4.68 -5.77
N LEU A 119 -1.17 -5.46 -5.63
CA LEU A 119 -1.43 -6.65 -6.44
C LEU A 119 -1.58 -6.27 -7.93
N GLU A 120 -2.42 -5.29 -8.23
CA GLU A 120 -2.62 -4.79 -9.60
C GLU A 120 -1.31 -4.28 -10.22
N ASN A 121 -0.55 -3.47 -9.46
CA ASN A 121 0.74 -2.97 -9.93
C ASN A 121 1.72 -4.11 -10.24
N ARG A 122 1.78 -5.14 -9.39
CA ARG A 122 2.62 -6.32 -9.63
C ARG A 122 2.13 -7.09 -10.87
N THR A 123 0.84 -7.36 -10.95
CA THR A 123 0.26 -8.13 -12.07
C THR A 123 0.49 -7.43 -13.41
N ASN A 124 0.21 -6.12 -13.47
CA ASN A 124 0.37 -5.33 -14.70
C ASN A 124 1.84 -5.12 -15.11
N ARG A 125 2.78 -5.45 -14.23
CA ARG A 125 4.22 -5.33 -14.47
C ARG A 125 4.94 -6.68 -14.36
N THR A 126 4.24 -7.77 -14.59
CA THR A 126 4.81 -9.10 -14.69
C THR A 126 4.49 -9.63 -16.09
N TYR A 127 5.52 -9.82 -16.88
CA TYR A 127 5.46 -10.24 -18.28
C TYR A 127 5.96 -11.67 -18.42
N GLU A 128 5.57 -12.35 -19.47
CA GLU A 128 6.08 -13.69 -19.83
C GLU A 128 6.98 -13.55 -21.04
N ALA A 129 8.10 -14.28 -21.07
CA ALA A 129 9.00 -14.37 -22.19
C ALA A 129 9.25 -15.86 -22.55
N HIS A 130 9.04 -16.20 -23.81
CA HIS A 130 9.12 -17.56 -24.33
C HIS A 130 10.42 -17.83 -25.07
N ASP A 131 11.09 -16.79 -25.57
CA ASP A 131 12.40 -16.81 -26.21
C ASP A 131 13.29 -15.66 -25.74
N PHE A 132 14.55 -15.67 -26.20
CA PHE A 132 15.54 -14.71 -25.71
C PHE A 132 15.34 -13.29 -26.26
N ASP A 133 14.85 -13.17 -27.48
CA ASP A 133 14.61 -11.87 -28.12
C ASP A 133 13.44 -11.14 -27.43
N GLU A 134 12.36 -11.87 -27.15
CA GLU A 134 11.23 -11.35 -26.34
C GLU A 134 11.69 -10.96 -24.92
N PHE A 135 12.55 -11.79 -24.30
CA PHE A 135 13.09 -11.47 -22.98
C PHE A 135 13.92 -10.17 -22.98
N LEU A 136 14.76 -9.98 -24.00
CA LEU A 136 15.58 -8.78 -24.15
C LEU A 136 14.72 -7.54 -24.39
N ASP A 137 13.70 -7.63 -25.26
CA ASP A 137 12.76 -6.53 -25.52
C ASP A 137 12.04 -6.09 -24.24
N ILE A 138 11.51 -7.05 -23.46
CA ILE A 138 10.85 -6.75 -22.19
C ILE A 138 11.84 -6.13 -21.22
N ALA A 139 13.05 -6.65 -21.09
CA ALA A 139 14.06 -6.15 -20.17
C ALA A 139 14.50 -4.71 -20.47
N GLU A 140 14.49 -4.32 -21.76
CA GLU A 140 14.87 -2.98 -22.22
C GLU A 140 13.70 -1.98 -22.12
N ASN A 141 12.51 -2.38 -22.57
CA ASN A 141 11.40 -1.46 -22.85
C ASN A 141 10.32 -1.45 -21.76
N LYS A 142 10.31 -2.44 -20.84
CA LYS A 142 9.27 -2.57 -19.81
C LYS A 142 9.88 -2.61 -18.41
N SER A 143 9.24 -1.92 -17.45
CA SER A 143 9.65 -1.97 -16.05
C SER A 143 8.84 -3.02 -15.29
N GLY A 144 9.51 -3.92 -14.54
CA GLY A 144 8.83 -4.91 -13.73
C GLY A 144 9.57 -6.24 -13.66
N TYR A 145 8.81 -7.31 -13.69
CA TYR A 145 9.29 -8.68 -13.61
C TYR A 145 9.05 -9.43 -14.92
N ILE A 146 9.91 -10.38 -15.21
CA ILE A 146 9.79 -11.28 -16.35
C ILE A 146 9.70 -12.71 -15.82
N LYS A 147 8.66 -13.44 -16.19
CA LYS A 147 8.57 -14.89 -16.02
C LYS A 147 9.24 -15.54 -17.22
N ALA A 148 10.19 -16.43 -17.00
CA ALA A 148 10.81 -17.18 -18.07
C ALA A 148 11.34 -18.52 -17.57
N MET A 149 11.34 -19.51 -18.45
CA MET A 149 11.83 -20.86 -18.15
C MET A 149 13.35 -20.91 -18.20
N TRP A 150 13.97 -21.67 -17.31
CA TRP A 150 15.42 -21.79 -17.13
C TRP A 150 15.86 -23.24 -17.00
N CYS A 151 17.03 -23.55 -17.54
CA CYS A 151 17.62 -24.89 -17.53
C CYS A 151 18.49 -25.22 -16.31
N GLU A 152 18.59 -24.31 -15.33
CA GLU A 152 19.46 -24.36 -14.15
C GLU A 152 20.97 -24.26 -14.45
N ASP A 153 21.35 -23.85 -15.65
CA ASP A 153 22.74 -23.58 -15.99
C ASP A 153 23.12 -22.14 -15.63
N VAL A 154 24.13 -21.98 -14.78
CA VAL A 154 24.61 -20.66 -14.31
C VAL A 154 25.08 -19.80 -15.48
N ALA A 155 25.64 -20.42 -16.53
CA ALA A 155 26.08 -19.70 -17.73
C ALA A 155 24.93 -18.97 -18.43
N CYS A 156 23.71 -19.50 -18.38
CA CYS A 156 22.53 -18.83 -18.91
C CYS A 156 22.13 -17.60 -18.05
N GLU A 157 22.26 -17.69 -16.74
CA GLU A 157 21.99 -16.54 -15.84
C GLU A 157 23.02 -15.42 -16.04
N GLU A 158 24.29 -15.77 -16.18
CA GLU A 158 25.37 -14.82 -16.48
C GLU A 158 25.15 -14.13 -17.82
N MET A 159 24.77 -14.88 -18.86
CA MET A 159 24.46 -14.34 -20.18
C MET A 159 23.27 -13.39 -20.16
N ILE A 160 22.19 -13.75 -19.45
CA ILE A 160 21.03 -12.88 -19.25
C ILE A 160 21.46 -11.57 -18.59
N LYS A 161 22.24 -11.65 -17.50
CA LYS A 161 22.73 -10.48 -16.77
C LYS A 161 23.58 -9.56 -17.68
N GLU A 162 24.48 -10.13 -18.45
CA GLU A 162 25.37 -9.39 -19.37
C GLU A 162 24.56 -8.71 -20.48
N LYS A 163 23.72 -9.45 -21.19
CA LYS A 163 22.96 -8.96 -22.34
C LYS A 163 21.88 -7.94 -21.98
N THR A 164 21.32 -8.02 -20.78
CA THR A 164 20.27 -7.09 -20.29
C THR A 164 20.81 -5.91 -19.48
N GLY A 165 22.12 -5.87 -19.21
CA GLY A 165 22.70 -4.83 -18.35
C GLY A 165 22.23 -4.91 -16.89
N GLY A 166 21.98 -6.14 -16.36
CA GLY A 166 21.79 -6.34 -14.94
C GLY A 166 20.48 -7.01 -14.48
N VAL A 167 19.69 -7.58 -15.38
CA VAL A 167 18.58 -8.47 -14.98
C VAL A 167 19.13 -9.74 -14.37
N LYS A 168 18.58 -10.15 -13.22
CA LYS A 168 18.97 -11.38 -12.50
C LYS A 168 17.74 -12.15 -12.06
N SER A 169 17.94 -13.43 -11.74
CA SER A 169 16.96 -14.25 -11.04
C SER A 169 16.55 -13.61 -9.72
N ARG A 170 15.25 -13.66 -9.38
CA ARG A 170 14.69 -13.13 -8.14
C ARG A 170 14.16 -14.21 -7.25
N CYS A 171 13.34 -15.09 -7.80
CA CYS A 171 12.83 -16.24 -7.10
C CYS A 171 12.36 -17.32 -8.08
N ILE A 172 12.29 -18.54 -7.58
CA ILE A 172 11.51 -19.63 -8.13
C ILE A 172 10.22 -19.65 -7.31
N PRO A 173 9.04 -19.40 -7.92
CA PRO A 173 7.80 -19.36 -7.16
C PRO A 173 7.42 -20.77 -6.64
N PHE A 174 6.67 -20.84 -5.55
CA PHE A 174 6.21 -22.10 -4.97
C PHE A 174 5.25 -22.88 -5.88
N VAL A 175 4.47 -22.15 -6.68
CA VAL A 175 3.64 -22.73 -7.75
C VAL A 175 4.30 -22.37 -9.06
N GLU A 176 4.83 -23.36 -9.74
CA GLU A 176 5.53 -23.20 -11.01
C GLU A 176 4.56 -23.46 -12.16
N ASP A 177 4.19 -22.41 -12.88
CA ASP A 177 3.47 -22.54 -14.15
C ASP A 177 4.50 -22.77 -15.24
N LYS A 178 4.40 -23.89 -15.95
CA LYS A 178 5.28 -24.17 -17.08
C LYS A 178 4.79 -23.39 -18.30
N ILE A 179 5.50 -22.32 -18.65
CA ILE A 179 5.16 -21.43 -19.77
C ILE A 179 5.87 -21.79 -21.08
N SER A 180 6.95 -22.62 -21.02
CA SER A 180 7.68 -23.14 -22.18
C SER A 180 8.40 -24.45 -21.83
N ASP A 181 8.72 -25.27 -22.83
CA ASP A 181 9.52 -26.50 -22.66
C ASP A 181 11.02 -26.24 -22.68
N VAL A 182 11.44 -25.07 -23.13
CA VAL A 182 12.84 -24.74 -23.35
C VAL A 182 13.30 -23.54 -22.52
N CYS A 183 14.57 -23.52 -22.21
CA CYS A 183 15.24 -22.41 -21.55
C CYS A 183 15.19 -21.17 -22.44
N VAL A 184 14.74 -20.06 -21.88
CA VAL A 184 14.63 -18.77 -22.58
C VAL A 184 15.95 -18.31 -23.19
N CYS A 185 17.10 -18.66 -22.58
CA CYS A 185 18.43 -18.23 -23.02
C CYS A 185 19.06 -19.15 -24.04
N CYS A 186 19.10 -20.48 -23.79
CA CYS A 186 19.89 -21.41 -24.58
C CYS A 186 19.06 -22.42 -25.40
N GLY A 187 17.75 -22.43 -25.29
CA GLY A 187 16.88 -23.38 -26.00
C GLY A 187 16.95 -24.84 -25.54
N LYS A 188 17.80 -25.18 -24.56
CA LYS A 188 17.85 -26.53 -23.96
C LYS A 188 16.59 -26.81 -23.14
N PRO A 189 16.26 -28.08 -22.83
CA PRO A 189 15.11 -28.40 -21.97
C PRO A 189 15.14 -27.60 -20.67
N ALA A 190 14.03 -26.91 -20.37
CA ALA A 190 13.91 -26.13 -19.18
C ALA A 190 13.49 -26.99 -17.96
N LYS A 191 13.94 -26.59 -16.77
CA LYS A 191 13.67 -27.30 -15.53
C LYS A 191 12.82 -26.48 -14.55
N LYS A 192 13.00 -25.15 -14.56
CA LYS A 192 12.36 -24.25 -13.59
C LYS A 192 11.79 -23.01 -14.26
N MET A 193 10.62 -22.58 -13.77
CA MET A 193 10.14 -21.25 -14.05
C MET A 193 10.74 -20.27 -13.04
N VAL A 194 11.30 -19.18 -13.51
CA VAL A 194 12.01 -18.19 -12.70
C VAL A 194 11.40 -16.79 -12.92
N ILE A 195 11.29 -16.04 -11.85
CA ILE A 195 10.98 -14.61 -11.91
C ILE A 195 12.30 -13.85 -12.02
N TRP A 196 12.43 -13.08 -13.09
CA TRP A 196 13.61 -12.24 -13.37
C TRP A 196 13.27 -10.77 -13.15
N GLY A 197 14.27 -9.95 -12.84
CA GLY A 197 14.10 -8.51 -12.70
C GLY A 197 15.40 -7.76 -12.52
N ARG A 198 15.40 -6.47 -12.88
CA ARG A 198 16.54 -5.58 -12.68
C ARG A 198 16.59 -5.14 -11.21
N GLN A 199 17.77 -5.06 -10.65
CA GLN A 199 18.03 -4.48 -9.34
C GLN A 199 18.33 -2.99 -9.51
N TYR A 200 17.77 -2.16 -8.64
CA TYR A 200 18.09 -0.74 -8.56
C TYR A 200 19.39 -0.53 -7.78
#